data_d13df6825993e569697cdb2910f4493f
#
_entry.id   d13df6825993e569697cdb2910f4493f
#
_cell.length_a   1.000
_cell.length_b   1.000
_cell.length_c   1.000
_cell.angle_alpha   90.00
_cell.angle_beta   90.00
_cell.angle_gamma   90.00
#
_symmetry.space_group_name_H-M   'P 1'
#
loop_
_entity.id
_entity.type
_entity.pdbx_description
1 polymer ?
#
loop_
_entity_poly.entity_id
_entity_poly.type
_entity_poly.pdbx_seq_one_letter_code
_entity_poly.pdbx_strand_id
1 'polypeptide(L)'
;MTEYAIDIVNVTKRYAEHTAVHDLTLRVPTGSVYGLLGPNGAGKTTTIRMILNIIAPDSGVIHIFGRPSSDRNITERLGYLPEERGLYRKMQVRRVLKFLAELKGVRGSEADKRIDEWLVRLSLKTPEKDWGLAKIDELSRGMQQKVQFIGTLLHDPDLVILDEPFSGLDPINAQALKDTVVDLKKRGKTVIFSTHLMDNAERLCDAVCIIARGEKVLDGTVTDVKEEHGQRNIALALEGDGMQGVASILRDQSLVKRADDSNRFFEIEMAPGADPQTLLRRIVESGASVQRFEMIQPSLHQIFLQKVGAQGVEEGMTGHG
;
A
#
# COMPACT_ATOMS: atom_id res chain seq x y z
N MET A 1 24.02 -7.05 -8.71
CA MET A 1 22.55 -7.15 -8.57
C MET A 1 21.93 -6.21 -9.57
N THR A 2 20.80 -6.56 -10.17
CA THR A 2 20.07 -5.64 -11.07
C THR A 2 19.52 -4.46 -10.26
N GLU A 3 19.57 -3.25 -10.81
CA GLU A 3 19.09 -2.02 -10.16
C GLU A 3 17.58 -2.11 -9.86
N TYR A 4 16.82 -2.72 -10.79
CA TYR A 4 15.38 -2.86 -10.67
C TYR A 4 14.95 -4.33 -10.52
N ALA A 5 14.07 -4.58 -9.55
CA ALA A 5 13.41 -5.87 -9.38
C ALA A 5 12.29 -6.06 -10.40
N ILE A 6 11.58 -4.98 -10.76
CA ILE A 6 10.56 -4.98 -11.81
C ILE A 6 10.82 -3.77 -12.73
N ASP A 7 10.76 -3.99 -14.04
CA ASP A 7 10.79 -2.95 -15.06
C ASP A 7 9.63 -3.19 -16.03
N ILE A 8 8.67 -2.28 -16.05
CA ILE A 8 7.49 -2.28 -16.91
C ILE A 8 7.64 -1.14 -17.90
N VAL A 9 7.53 -1.43 -19.20
CA VAL A 9 7.71 -0.45 -20.27
C VAL A 9 6.51 -0.48 -21.21
N ASN A 10 5.75 0.62 -21.25
CA ASN A 10 4.61 0.91 -22.13
C ASN A 10 3.58 -0.22 -22.21
N VAL A 11 3.23 -0.79 -21.04
CA VAL A 11 2.33 -1.94 -20.95
C VAL A 11 0.87 -1.50 -21.03
N THR A 12 0.12 -2.13 -21.92
CA THR A 12 -1.32 -1.92 -22.08
C THR A 12 -2.06 -3.25 -21.95
N LYS A 13 -3.23 -3.22 -21.29
CA LYS A 13 -4.17 -4.35 -21.20
C LYS A 13 -5.61 -3.91 -21.40
N ARG A 14 -6.28 -4.55 -22.35
CA ARG A 14 -7.68 -4.29 -22.71
C ARG A 14 -8.53 -5.53 -22.46
N TYR A 15 -9.77 -5.32 -22.07
CA TYR A 15 -10.81 -6.33 -21.95
C TYR A 15 -12.06 -5.83 -22.67
N ALA A 16 -12.42 -6.47 -23.79
CA ALA A 16 -13.52 -6.03 -24.65
C ALA A 16 -13.45 -4.50 -24.93
N GLU A 17 -14.36 -3.73 -24.35
CA GLU A 17 -14.42 -2.27 -24.56
C GLU A 17 -13.71 -1.46 -23.47
N HIS A 18 -13.16 -2.14 -22.44
CA HIS A 18 -12.50 -1.47 -21.31
C HIS A 18 -10.99 -1.63 -21.34
N THR A 19 -10.26 -0.52 -21.25
CA THR A 19 -8.80 -0.52 -21.06
C THR A 19 -8.49 -0.52 -19.57
N ALA A 20 -8.06 -1.68 -19.05
CA ALA A 20 -7.77 -1.85 -17.63
C ALA A 20 -6.41 -1.26 -17.21
N VAL A 21 -5.43 -1.24 -18.14
CA VAL A 21 -4.13 -0.60 -17.97
C VAL A 21 -3.73 0.01 -19.31
N HIS A 22 -3.33 1.27 -19.31
CA HIS A 22 -2.98 2.03 -20.50
C HIS A 22 -1.57 2.61 -20.39
N ASP A 23 -0.69 2.21 -21.30
CA ASP A 23 0.68 2.72 -21.48
C ASP A 23 1.48 2.86 -20.16
N LEU A 24 1.35 1.85 -19.29
CA LEU A 24 1.99 1.87 -17.97
C LEU A 24 3.49 1.64 -18.10
N THR A 25 4.27 2.59 -17.61
CA THR A 25 5.73 2.48 -17.42
C THR A 25 6.07 2.76 -15.97
N LEU A 26 6.70 1.80 -15.28
CA LEU A 26 7.18 1.95 -13.90
C LEU A 26 8.38 1.06 -13.63
N ARG A 27 9.18 1.43 -12.61
CA ARG A 27 10.36 0.70 -12.17
C ARG A 27 10.35 0.52 -10.66
N VAL A 28 10.52 -0.71 -10.21
CA VAL A 28 10.60 -1.03 -8.78
C VAL A 28 12.05 -1.29 -8.42
N PRO A 29 12.67 -0.46 -7.56
CA PRO A 29 14.05 -0.67 -7.14
C PRO A 29 14.22 -1.97 -6.35
N THR A 30 15.36 -2.65 -6.54
CA THR A 30 15.67 -3.87 -5.78
C THR A 30 15.86 -3.55 -4.30
N GLY A 31 15.32 -4.39 -3.40
CA GLY A 31 15.44 -4.23 -1.94
C GLY A 31 14.54 -3.14 -1.34
N SER A 32 13.58 -2.62 -2.11
CA SER A 32 12.63 -1.60 -1.67
C SER A 32 11.26 -2.19 -1.33
N VAL A 33 10.48 -1.42 -0.58
CA VAL A 33 9.03 -1.59 -0.45
C VAL A 33 8.35 -0.59 -1.37
N TYR A 34 7.58 -1.10 -2.32
CA TYR A 34 6.93 -0.30 -3.35
C TYR A 34 5.40 -0.43 -3.28
N GLY A 35 4.69 0.69 -3.27
CA GLY A 35 3.23 0.74 -3.21
C GLY A 35 2.60 0.93 -4.58
N LEU A 36 1.69 0.05 -4.98
CA LEU A 36 0.83 0.22 -6.15
C LEU A 36 -0.54 0.70 -5.68
N LEU A 37 -0.81 2.01 -5.77
CA LEU A 37 -1.92 2.68 -5.10
C LEU A 37 -3.02 3.05 -6.09
N GLY A 38 -4.24 3.15 -5.59
CA GLY A 38 -5.39 3.63 -6.38
C GLY A 38 -6.71 3.04 -5.92
N PRO A 39 -7.84 3.58 -6.39
CA PRO A 39 -9.16 3.07 -6.06
C PRO A 39 -9.40 1.66 -6.60
N ASN A 40 -10.52 1.06 -6.20
CA ASN A 40 -10.94 -0.22 -6.77
C ASN A 40 -11.23 -0.03 -8.28
N GLY A 41 -10.84 -1.02 -9.08
CA GLY A 41 -10.96 -0.92 -10.54
C GLY A 41 -9.89 -0.07 -11.24
N ALA A 42 -8.92 0.51 -10.53
CA ALA A 42 -7.88 1.35 -11.12
C ALA A 42 -6.89 0.60 -12.04
N GLY A 43 -6.87 -0.73 -12.01
CA GLY A 43 -5.93 -1.56 -12.79
C GLY A 43 -4.81 -2.22 -11.97
N LYS A 44 -4.79 -2.05 -10.62
CA LYS A 44 -3.75 -2.60 -9.73
C LYS A 44 -3.58 -4.12 -9.85
N THR A 45 -4.66 -4.86 -9.60
CA THR A 45 -4.67 -6.34 -9.69
C THR A 45 -4.35 -6.83 -11.11
N THR A 46 -4.83 -6.13 -12.14
CA THR A 46 -4.49 -6.43 -13.54
C THR A 46 -2.98 -6.28 -13.78
N THR A 47 -2.37 -5.19 -13.27
CA THR A 47 -0.92 -4.97 -13.35
C THR A 47 -0.14 -6.07 -12.62
N ILE A 48 -0.55 -6.43 -11.41
CA ILE A 48 0.05 -7.55 -10.65
C ILE A 48 -0.04 -8.86 -11.42
N ARG A 49 -1.21 -9.18 -12.00
CA ARG A 49 -1.40 -10.41 -12.79
C ARG A 49 -0.52 -10.45 -14.05
N MET A 50 -0.26 -9.30 -14.68
CA MET A 50 0.69 -9.20 -15.80
C MET A 50 2.14 -9.39 -15.34
N ILE A 51 2.56 -8.78 -14.23
CA ILE A 51 3.89 -9.00 -13.63
C ILE A 51 4.12 -10.49 -13.37
N LEU A 52 3.12 -11.18 -12.82
CA LEU A 52 3.18 -12.62 -12.52
C LEU A 52 3.01 -13.52 -13.73
N ASN A 53 2.87 -12.96 -14.93
CA ASN A 53 2.59 -13.69 -16.17
C ASN A 53 1.36 -14.61 -16.07
N ILE A 54 0.37 -14.25 -15.22
CA ILE A 54 -0.93 -14.92 -15.15
C ILE A 54 -1.79 -14.52 -16.35
N ILE A 55 -1.66 -13.27 -16.78
CA ILE A 55 -2.24 -12.73 -18.02
C ILE A 55 -1.15 -12.04 -18.82
N ALA A 56 -1.20 -12.15 -20.15
CA ALA A 56 -0.27 -11.44 -21.03
C ALA A 56 -0.74 -10.00 -21.25
N PRO A 57 0.17 -9.02 -21.30
CA PRO A 57 -0.15 -7.68 -21.79
C PRO A 57 -0.48 -7.74 -23.30
N ASP A 58 -1.28 -6.78 -23.79
CA ASP A 58 -1.58 -6.67 -25.22
C ASP A 58 -0.47 -5.90 -25.98
N SER A 59 0.26 -5.04 -25.25
CA SER A 59 1.48 -4.35 -25.74
C SER A 59 2.43 -4.05 -24.59
N GLY A 60 3.68 -3.70 -24.92
CA GLY A 60 4.74 -3.42 -23.95
C GLY A 60 5.43 -4.68 -23.45
N VAL A 61 6.37 -4.49 -22.52
CA VAL A 61 7.19 -5.57 -21.96
C VAL A 61 7.33 -5.43 -20.45
N ILE A 62 7.49 -6.58 -19.77
CA ILE A 62 7.72 -6.64 -18.32
C ILE A 62 8.96 -7.51 -18.08
N HIS A 63 9.91 -6.94 -17.36
CA HIS A 63 11.09 -7.67 -16.88
C HIS A 63 11.09 -7.77 -15.35
N ILE A 64 11.54 -8.90 -14.85
CA ILE A 64 11.74 -9.16 -13.42
C ILE A 64 13.20 -9.57 -13.24
N PHE A 65 13.94 -8.81 -12.43
CA PHE A 65 15.38 -8.97 -12.25
C PHE A 65 16.14 -9.01 -13.60
N GLY A 66 15.72 -8.17 -14.57
CA GLY A 66 16.31 -8.09 -15.90
C GLY A 66 15.96 -9.19 -16.88
N ARG A 67 15.06 -10.13 -16.51
CA ARG A 67 14.57 -11.24 -17.36
C ARG A 67 13.11 -11.00 -17.73
N PRO A 68 12.64 -11.44 -18.89
CA PRO A 68 11.20 -11.39 -19.22
C PRO A 68 10.35 -12.06 -18.15
N SER A 69 9.21 -11.48 -17.81
CA SER A 69 8.28 -12.03 -16.80
C SER A 69 7.78 -13.44 -17.16
N SER A 70 7.85 -13.84 -18.42
CA SER A 70 7.52 -15.18 -18.92
C SER A 70 8.60 -16.25 -18.66
N ASP A 71 9.79 -15.86 -18.17
CA ASP A 71 10.85 -16.82 -17.82
C ASP A 71 10.44 -17.65 -16.60
N ARG A 72 10.27 -18.96 -16.79
CA ARG A 72 9.84 -19.89 -15.73
C ARG A 72 10.78 -19.95 -14.53
N ASN A 73 12.07 -19.64 -14.72
CA ASN A 73 13.06 -19.65 -13.62
C ASN A 73 12.82 -18.51 -12.61
N ILE A 74 12.02 -17.49 -12.96
CA ILE A 74 11.68 -16.40 -12.06
C ILE A 74 10.68 -16.86 -11.00
N THR A 75 9.80 -17.80 -11.32
CA THR A 75 8.68 -18.21 -10.46
C THR A 75 9.13 -18.73 -9.07
N GLU A 76 10.32 -19.37 -9.00
CA GLU A 76 10.89 -19.84 -7.73
C GLU A 76 11.32 -18.69 -6.81
N ARG A 77 11.62 -17.52 -7.38
CA ARG A 77 12.06 -16.32 -6.66
C ARG A 77 10.91 -15.39 -6.27
N LEU A 78 9.67 -15.74 -6.67
CA LEU A 78 8.48 -14.93 -6.45
C LEU A 78 7.58 -15.53 -5.36
N GLY A 79 7.20 -14.70 -4.42
CA GLY A 79 6.07 -14.94 -3.52
C GLY A 79 4.87 -14.08 -3.92
N TYR A 80 3.68 -14.66 -3.98
CA TYR A 80 2.44 -13.95 -4.31
C TYR A 80 1.33 -14.23 -3.31
N LEU A 81 0.79 -13.16 -2.75
CA LEU A 81 -0.41 -13.16 -1.93
C LEU A 81 -1.55 -12.55 -2.74
N PRO A 82 -2.53 -13.31 -3.22
CA PRO A 82 -3.71 -12.77 -3.89
C PRO A 82 -4.67 -12.13 -2.87
N GLU A 83 -5.50 -11.19 -3.34
CA GLU A 83 -6.58 -10.59 -2.56
C GLU A 83 -7.59 -11.65 -2.09
N GLU A 84 -7.94 -12.58 -2.99
CA GLU A 84 -8.88 -13.65 -2.69
C GLU A 84 -8.24 -14.77 -1.84
N ARG A 85 -9.02 -15.28 -0.91
CA ARG A 85 -8.57 -16.35 0.00
C ARG A 85 -8.76 -17.72 -0.64
N GLY A 86 -7.69 -18.26 -1.21
CA GLY A 86 -7.66 -19.56 -1.90
C GLY A 86 -7.28 -20.76 -1.02
N LEU A 87 -7.42 -20.71 0.30
CA LEU A 87 -6.99 -21.79 1.19
C LEU A 87 -7.98 -22.98 1.21
N TYR A 88 -7.45 -24.20 1.31
CA TYR A 88 -8.24 -25.43 1.42
C TYR A 88 -8.91 -25.55 2.80
N ARG A 89 -10.17 -25.11 2.90
CA ARG A 89 -10.91 -24.91 4.16
C ARG A 89 -10.91 -26.11 5.09
N LYS A 90 -11.03 -27.33 4.58
CA LYS A 90 -11.11 -28.59 5.36
C LYS A 90 -9.74 -29.19 5.74
N MET A 91 -8.65 -28.61 5.24
CA MET A 91 -7.31 -29.07 5.59
C MET A 91 -6.78 -28.37 6.84
N GLN A 92 -5.91 -29.08 7.57
CA GLN A 92 -5.16 -28.48 8.68
C GLN A 92 -4.16 -27.45 8.15
N VAL A 93 -3.92 -26.39 8.94
CA VAL A 93 -3.00 -25.32 8.62
C VAL A 93 -1.62 -25.83 8.21
N ARG A 94 -0.99 -26.70 9.03
CA ARG A 94 0.33 -27.26 8.74
C ARG A 94 0.36 -28.04 7.43
N ARG A 95 -0.70 -28.79 7.14
CA ARG A 95 -0.81 -29.56 5.92
C ARG A 95 -0.90 -28.67 4.68
N VAL A 96 -1.67 -27.57 4.76
CA VAL A 96 -1.74 -26.58 3.69
C VAL A 96 -0.38 -25.92 3.49
N LEU A 97 0.27 -25.46 4.57
CA LEU A 97 1.56 -24.79 4.50
C LEU A 97 2.65 -25.73 3.95
N LYS A 98 2.65 -27.00 4.36
CA LYS A 98 3.60 -27.99 3.85
C LYS A 98 3.40 -28.23 2.34
N PHE A 99 2.15 -28.37 1.90
CA PHE A 99 1.84 -28.49 0.48
C PHE A 99 2.34 -27.27 -0.32
N LEU A 100 2.10 -26.04 0.16
CA LEU A 100 2.58 -24.82 -0.50
C LEU A 100 4.11 -24.73 -0.52
N ALA A 101 4.78 -25.14 0.56
CA ALA A 101 6.24 -25.21 0.63
C ALA A 101 6.83 -26.20 -0.39
N GLU A 102 6.23 -27.40 -0.48
CA GLU A 102 6.65 -28.45 -1.40
C GLU A 102 6.50 -28.06 -2.87
N LEU A 103 5.44 -27.32 -3.22
CA LEU A 103 5.26 -26.73 -4.57
C LEU A 103 6.40 -25.78 -4.96
N LYS A 104 7.02 -25.14 -3.96
CA LYS A 104 8.16 -24.22 -4.12
C LYS A 104 9.52 -24.87 -3.82
N GLY A 105 9.58 -26.20 -3.76
CA GLY A 105 10.81 -26.95 -3.60
C GLY A 105 11.31 -27.11 -2.15
N VAL A 106 10.64 -26.52 -1.16
CA VAL A 106 10.99 -26.66 0.27
C VAL A 106 10.31 -27.92 0.83
N ARG A 107 11.09 -28.93 1.26
CA ARG A 107 10.59 -30.27 1.60
C ARG A 107 11.08 -30.76 2.95
N GLY A 108 10.44 -31.81 3.46
CA GLY A 108 10.88 -32.59 4.62
C GLY A 108 10.99 -31.75 5.88
N SER A 109 12.02 -32.00 6.68
CA SER A 109 12.27 -31.31 7.95
C SER A 109 12.52 -29.82 7.82
N GLU A 110 13.04 -29.35 6.68
CA GLU A 110 13.24 -27.94 6.42
C GLU A 110 11.89 -27.21 6.28
N ALA A 111 10.93 -27.81 5.59
CA ALA A 111 9.58 -27.26 5.52
C ALA A 111 8.91 -27.19 6.90
N ASP A 112 9.01 -28.26 7.68
CA ASP A 112 8.43 -28.33 9.02
C ASP A 112 9.06 -27.27 9.95
N LYS A 113 10.38 -27.07 9.89
CA LYS A 113 11.11 -26.05 10.64
C LYS A 113 10.64 -24.63 10.28
N ARG A 114 10.62 -24.30 8.98
CA ARG A 114 10.18 -22.96 8.53
C ARG A 114 8.71 -22.70 8.88
N ILE A 115 7.86 -23.70 8.77
CA ILE A 115 6.45 -23.59 9.17
C ILE A 115 6.34 -23.26 10.67
N ASP A 116 7.09 -23.96 11.53
CA ASP A 116 7.09 -23.69 12.97
C ASP A 116 7.57 -22.27 13.29
N GLU A 117 8.66 -21.83 12.69
CA GLU A 117 9.21 -20.49 12.86
C GLU A 117 8.18 -19.41 12.47
N TRP A 118 7.49 -19.57 11.33
CA TRP A 118 6.48 -18.62 10.88
C TRP A 118 5.20 -18.64 11.72
N LEU A 119 4.75 -19.82 12.17
CA LEU A 119 3.57 -19.92 13.05
C LEU A 119 3.82 -19.20 14.38
N VAL A 120 5.01 -19.34 14.95
CA VAL A 120 5.42 -18.62 16.16
C VAL A 120 5.49 -17.13 15.88
N ARG A 121 6.17 -16.72 14.82
CA ARG A 121 6.37 -15.32 14.46
C ARG A 121 5.07 -14.54 14.28
N LEU A 122 4.05 -15.14 13.67
CA LEU A 122 2.75 -14.52 13.45
C LEU A 122 1.72 -14.85 14.55
N SER A 123 2.18 -15.39 15.69
CA SER A 123 1.34 -15.73 16.86
C SER A 123 0.20 -16.70 16.54
N LEU A 124 0.45 -17.61 15.59
CA LEU A 124 -0.44 -18.77 15.31
C LEU A 124 -0.02 -20.01 16.10
N LYS A 125 1.15 -19.98 16.77
CA LYS A 125 1.61 -20.97 17.72
C LYS A 125 2.14 -20.26 18.95
N THR A 126 1.53 -20.53 20.09
CA THR A 126 1.93 -20.05 21.41
C THR A 126 2.13 -21.24 22.36
N PRO A 127 2.69 -21.05 23.56
CA PRO A 127 2.77 -22.15 24.54
C PRO A 127 1.41 -22.78 24.87
N GLU A 128 0.32 -21.99 24.83
CA GLU A 128 -1.02 -22.42 25.21
C GLU A 128 -1.78 -23.07 24.04
N LYS A 129 -1.47 -22.67 22.79
CA LYS A 129 -2.23 -23.13 21.61
C LYS A 129 -1.43 -23.17 20.34
N ASP A 130 -1.54 -24.28 19.61
CA ASP A 130 -0.99 -24.47 18.26
C ASP A 130 -2.12 -24.51 17.22
N TRP A 131 -2.38 -23.38 16.54
CA TRP A 131 -3.35 -23.29 15.46
C TRP A 131 -2.89 -24.03 14.19
N GLY A 132 -1.62 -24.44 14.13
CA GLY A 132 -1.11 -25.29 13.05
C GLY A 132 -1.84 -26.63 12.93
N LEU A 133 -2.42 -27.13 14.03
CA LEU A 133 -3.18 -28.37 14.08
C LEU A 133 -4.67 -28.21 13.76
N ALA A 134 -5.18 -26.96 13.79
CA ALA A 134 -6.58 -26.66 13.47
C ALA A 134 -6.83 -26.68 11.96
N LYS A 135 -8.09 -26.87 11.54
CA LYS A 135 -8.49 -26.71 10.16
C LYS A 135 -8.60 -25.21 9.79
N ILE A 136 -8.44 -24.90 8.51
CA ILE A 136 -8.53 -23.53 8.02
C ILE A 136 -9.88 -22.87 8.33
N ASP A 137 -10.99 -23.62 8.26
CA ASP A 137 -12.34 -23.11 8.55
C ASP A 137 -12.60 -22.82 10.04
N GLU A 138 -11.73 -23.28 10.94
CA GLU A 138 -11.77 -22.98 12.38
C GLU A 138 -11.08 -21.63 12.72
N LEU A 139 -10.34 -21.04 11.78
CA LEU A 139 -9.57 -19.82 11.96
C LEU A 139 -10.42 -18.57 11.68
N SER A 140 -10.18 -17.50 12.44
CA SER A 140 -10.69 -16.18 12.10
C SER A 140 -10.18 -15.71 10.72
N ARG A 141 -10.85 -14.72 10.14
CA ARG A 141 -10.43 -14.13 8.85
C ARG A 141 -9.00 -13.63 8.89
N GLY A 142 -8.58 -12.94 9.96
CA GLY A 142 -7.22 -12.44 10.13
C GLY A 142 -6.18 -13.56 10.27
N MET A 143 -6.54 -14.65 10.96
CA MET A 143 -5.66 -15.83 11.07
C MET A 143 -5.51 -16.54 9.71
N GLN A 144 -6.59 -16.68 8.94
CA GLN A 144 -6.50 -17.25 7.58
C GLN A 144 -5.59 -16.41 6.67
N GLN A 145 -5.66 -15.07 6.78
CA GLN A 145 -4.77 -14.16 6.04
C GLN A 145 -3.31 -14.39 6.45
N LYS A 146 -3.03 -14.53 7.75
CA LYS A 146 -1.66 -14.88 8.22
C LYS A 146 -1.18 -16.21 7.65
N VAL A 147 -2.02 -17.24 7.60
CA VAL A 147 -1.66 -18.54 7.02
C VAL A 147 -1.31 -18.39 5.53
N GLN A 148 -2.12 -17.65 4.77
CA GLN A 148 -1.87 -17.40 3.35
C GLN A 148 -0.57 -16.61 3.15
N PHE A 149 -0.34 -15.60 4.00
CA PHE A 149 0.90 -14.82 4.00
C PHE A 149 2.13 -15.68 4.31
N ILE A 150 2.05 -16.58 5.29
CA ILE A 150 3.11 -17.57 5.58
C ILE A 150 3.41 -18.41 4.32
N GLY A 151 2.35 -18.96 3.69
CA GLY A 151 2.51 -19.77 2.47
C GLY A 151 3.26 -19.05 1.35
N THR A 152 3.09 -17.74 1.27
CA THR A 152 3.78 -16.87 0.30
C THR A 152 5.29 -16.76 0.56
N LEU A 153 5.74 -16.94 1.82
CA LEU A 153 7.11 -16.66 2.26
C LEU A 153 7.95 -17.90 2.57
N LEU A 154 7.35 -19.09 2.63
CA LEU A 154 8.05 -20.31 3.06
C LEU A 154 9.30 -20.67 2.25
N HIS A 155 9.35 -20.30 0.98
CA HIS A 155 10.48 -20.57 0.08
C HIS A 155 11.52 -19.43 0.04
N ASP A 156 11.38 -18.42 0.94
CA ASP A 156 12.26 -17.25 1.06
C ASP A 156 12.46 -16.48 -0.25
N PRO A 157 11.37 -16.01 -0.90
CA PRO A 157 11.43 -15.34 -2.20
C PRO A 157 12.27 -14.04 -2.15
N ASP A 158 12.81 -13.63 -3.31
CA ASP A 158 13.53 -12.36 -3.47
C ASP A 158 12.58 -11.19 -3.76
N LEU A 159 11.44 -11.48 -4.41
CA LEU A 159 10.37 -10.53 -4.69
C LEU A 159 9.05 -11.05 -4.14
N VAL A 160 8.43 -10.26 -3.28
CA VAL A 160 7.13 -10.55 -2.66
C VAL A 160 6.09 -9.59 -3.22
N ILE A 161 5.04 -10.13 -3.81
CA ILE A 161 3.91 -9.36 -4.37
C ILE A 161 2.68 -9.64 -3.53
N LEU A 162 2.06 -8.58 -2.99
CA LEU A 162 0.94 -8.67 -2.06
C LEU A 162 -0.23 -7.85 -2.61
N ASP A 163 -1.34 -8.50 -2.91
CA ASP A 163 -2.55 -7.82 -3.39
C ASP A 163 -3.49 -7.56 -2.22
N GLU A 164 -3.70 -6.29 -1.86
CA GLU A 164 -4.52 -5.81 -0.72
C GLU A 164 -4.24 -6.55 0.61
N PRO A 165 -2.97 -6.69 1.06
CA PRO A 165 -2.60 -7.60 2.16
C PRO A 165 -3.20 -7.23 3.52
N PHE A 166 -3.59 -5.97 3.72
CA PHE A 166 -4.07 -5.45 4.99
C PHE A 166 -5.59 -5.26 5.04
N SER A 167 -6.28 -5.54 3.93
CA SER A 167 -7.73 -5.33 3.80
C SER A 167 -8.52 -6.25 4.73
N GLY A 168 -9.47 -5.66 5.48
CA GLY A 168 -10.38 -6.41 6.35
C GLY A 168 -9.70 -7.09 7.56
N LEU A 169 -8.49 -6.67 7.92
CA LEU A 169 -7.80 -7.09 9.14
C LEU A 169 -8.08 -6.12 10.29
N ASP A 170 -8.17 -6.67 11.50
CA ASP A 170 -8.10 -5.88 12.71
C ASP A 170 -6.69 -5.27 12.90
N PRO A 171 -6.54 -4.21 13.70
CA PRO A 171 -5.28 -3.49 13.85
C PRO A 171 -4.10 -4.38 14.29
N ILE A 172 -4.33 -5.36 15.16
CA ILE A 172 -3.27 -6.24 15.70
C ILE A 172 -2.74 -7.16 14.59
N ASN A 173 -3.65 -7.80 13.85
CA ASN A 173 -3.27 -8.67 12.74
C ASN A 173 -2.61 -7.89 11.59
N ALA A 174 -3.12 -6.69 11.28
CA ALA A 174 -2.52 -5.82 10.28
C ALA A 174 -1.09 -5.40 10.67
N GLN A 175 -0.86 -5.06 11.96
CA GLN A 175 0.46 -4.66 12.44
C GLN A 175 1.49 -5.80 12.31
N ALA A 176 1.13 -7.03 12.65
CA ALA A 176 2.03 -8.19 12.51
C ALA A 176 2.49 -8.42 11.06
N LEU A 177 1.60 -8.20 10.07
CA LEU A 177 1.96 -8.28 8.66
C LEU A 177 2.85 -7.11 8.23
N LYS A 178 2.55 -5.89 8.69
CA LYS A 178 3.36 -4.69 8.43
C LYS A 178 4.79 -4.86 8.95
N ASP A 179 4.95 -5.32 10.19
CA ASP A 179 6.25 -5.59 10.79
C ASP A 179 7.04 -6.62 9.97
N THR A 180 6.34 -7.63 9.43
CA THR A 180 6.96 -8.62 8.56
C THR A 180 7.42 -8.02 7.22
N VAL A 181 6.67 -7.10 6.62
CA VAL A 181 7.08 -6.36 5.41
C VAL A 181 8.36 -5.56 5.68
N VAL A 182 8.41 -4.85 6.82
CA VAL A 182 9.62 -4.10 7.23
C VAL A 182 10.82 -5.04 7.41
N ASP A 183 10.63 -6.20 7.99
CA ASP A 183 11.72 -7.17 8.19
C ASP A 183 12.18 -7.81 6.87
N LEU A 184 11.29 -8.07 5.92
CA LEU A 184 11.65 -8.51 4.57
C LEU A 184 12.56 -7.50 3.90
N LYS A 185 12.21 -6.20 3.95
CA LYS A 185 13.05 -5.11 3.45
C LYS A 185 14.42 -5.10 4.10
N LYS A 186 14.50 -5.18 5.45
CA LYS A 186 15.78 -5.23 6.18
C LYS A 186 16.67 -6.41 5.74
N ARG A 187 16.08 -7.50 5.28
CA ARG A 187 16.77 -8.67 4.72
C ARG A 187 17.13 -8.50 3.23
N GLY A 188 16.92 -7.32 2.65
CA GLY A 188 17.22 -7.01 1.25
C GLY A 188 16.20 -7.58 0.24
N LYS A 189 15.05 -8.06 0.71
CA LYS A 189 13.98 -8.53 -0.17
C LYS A 189 13.22 -7.33 -0.76
N THR A 190 12.73 -7.48 -1.98
CA THR A 190 11.84 -6.48 -2.60
C THR A 190 10.39 -6.85 -2.30
N VAL A 191 9.61 -5.88 -1.88
CA VAL A 191 8.17 -6.06 -1.64
C VAL A 191 7.39 -5.05 -2.47
N ILE A 192 6.42 -5.52 -3.24
CA ILE A 192 5.41 -4.68 -3.86
C ILE A 192 4.05 -5.03 -3.28
N PHE A 193 3.26 -4.05 -2.88
CA PHE A 193 1.89 -4.31 -2.47
C PHE A 193 0.92 -3.32 -3.07
N SER A 194 -0.26 -3.83 -3.43
CA SER A 194 -1.37 -3.00 -3.84
C SER A 194 -2.19 -2.57 -2.64
N THR A 195 -2.71 -1.35 -2.66
CA THR A 195 -3.72 -0.90 -1.70
C THR A 195 -4.47 0.33 -2.19
N HIS A 196 -5.70 0.49 -1.72
CA HIS A 196 -6.46 1.73 -1.79
C HIS A 196 -6.30 2.59 -0.53
N LEU A 197 -5.70 2.05 0.54
CA LEU A 197 -5.44 2.72 1.82
C LEU A 197 -4.07 3.40 1.80
N MET A 198 -4.04 4.67 1.43
CA MET A 198 -2.80 5.42 1.18
C MET A 198 -1.95 5.63 2.44
N ASP A 199 -2.57 5.66 3.63
CA ASP A 199 -1.87 5.75 4.92
C ASP A 199 -0.93 4.55 5.15
N ASN A 200 -1.32 3.35 4.70
CA ASN A 200 -0.47 2.17 4.81
C ASN A 200 0.78 2.30 3.92
N ALA A 201 0.61 2.83 2.72
CA ALA A 201 1.71 3.04 1.80
C ALA A 201 2.66 4.15 2.30
N GLU A 202 2.11 5.25 2.80
CA GLU A 202 2.90 6.36 3.35
C GLU A 202 3.83 5.92 4.50
N ARG A 203 3.38 4.95 5.31
CA ARG A 203 4.16 4.43 6.45
C ARG A 203 5.16 3.34 6.11
N LEU A 204 4.92 2.59 5.02
CA LEU A 204 5.68 1.37 4.74
C LEU A 204 6.55 1.47 3.49
N CYS A 205 6.14 2.28 2.49
CA CYS A 205 6.79 2.33 1.20
C CYS A 205 7.98 3.28 1.15
N ASP A 206 8.97 2.90 0.37
CA ASP A 206 10.04 3.80 -0.08
C ASP A 206 9.60 4.63 -1.28
N ALA A 207 8.85 3.98 -2.18
CA ALA A 207 8.34 4.59 -3.40
C ALA A 207 6.92 4.07 -3.69
N VAL A 208 6.18 4.84 -4.46
CA VAL A 208 4.79 4.57 -4.80
C VAL A 208 4.50 4.90 -6.25
N CYS A 209 3.59 4.14 -6.86
CA CYS A 209 2.92 4.49 -8.10
C CYS A 209 1.42 4.59 -7.83
N ILE A 210 0.82 5.71 -8.15
CA ILE A 210 -0.64 5.90 -8.07
C ILE A 210 -1.23 5.68 -9.45
N ILE A 211 -2.19 4.73 -9.54
CA ILE A 211 -2.94 4.43 -10.75
C ILE A 211 -4.39 4.84 -10.56
N ALA A 212 -4.95 5.50 -11.55
CA ALA A 212 -6.38 5.78 -11.63
C ALA A 212 -6.86 5.59 -13.06
N ARG A 213 -8.01 4.93 -13.23
CA ARG A 213 -8.63 4.66 -14.56
C ARG A 213 -7.67 3.97 -15.55
N GLY A 214 -6.80 3.10 -15.06
CA GLY A 214 -5.81 2.38 -15.86
C GLY A 214 -4.55 3.18 -16.23
N GLU A 215 -4.44 4.43 -15.80
CA GLU A 215 -3.32 5.32 -16.11
C GLU A 215 -2.48 5.64 -14.88
N LYS A 216 -1.17 5.80 -15.09
CA LYS A 216 -0.26 6.26 -14.05
C LYS A 216 -0.46 7.76 -13.80
N VAL A 217 -0.89 8.11 -12.59
CA VAL A 217 -1.09 9.49 -12.15
C VAL A 217 0.17 10.07 -11.56
N LEU A 218 0.94 9.24 -10.84
CA LEU A 218 2.11 9.65 -10.09
C LEU A 218 3.01 8.44 -9.83
N ASP A 219 4.34 8.69 -9.80
CA ASP A 219 5.36 7.66 -9.54
C ASP A 219 6.60 8.35 -8.95
N GLY A 220 7.11 7.86 -7.83
CA GLY A 220 8.30 8.40 -7.20
C GLY A 220 8.51 7.91 -5.77
N THR A 221 9.58 8.36 -5.12
CA THR A 221 9.74 8.09 -3.68
C THR A 221 8.65 8.83 -2.89
N VAL A 222 8.24 8.25 -1.75
CA VAL A 222 7.23 8.89 -0.89
C VAL A 222 7.68 10.30 -0.48
N THR A 223 8.96 10.47 -0.23
CA THR A 223 9.55 11.76 0.15
C THR A 223 9.45 12.78 -0.99
N ASP A 224 9.94 12.44 -2.19
CA ASP A 224 9.92 13.35 -3.34
C ASP A 224 8.49 13.76 -3.71
N VAL A 225 7.58 12.77 -3.72
CA VAL A 225 6.16 13.00 -3.98
C VAL A 225 5.55 13.99 -2.98
N LYS A 226 5.87 13.85 -1.69
CA LYS A 226 5.37 14.74 -0.65
C LYS A 226 6.03 16.12 -0.72
N GLU A 227 7.31 16.21 -1.02
CA GLU A 227 8.03 17.47 -1.17
C GLU A 227 7.55 18.26 -2.39
N GLU A 228 7.36 17.60 -3.54
CA GLU A 228 6.87 18.24 -4.77
C GLU A 228 5.47 18.89 -4.57
N HIS A 229 4.64 18.28 -3.72
CA HIS A 229 3.26 18.71 -3.49
C HIS A 229 3.06 19.46 -2.16
N GLY A 230 4.10 19.51 -1.29
CA GLY A 230 3.98 19.80 0.14
C GLY A 230 4.33 21.19 0.61
N GLN A 231 4.65 22.13 -0.25
CA GLN A 231 5.25 23.40 0.20
C GLN A 231 4.33 24.38 0.94
N ARG A 232 3.05 24.04 1.20
CA ARG A 232 2.06 25.04 1.65
C ARG A 232 1.00 24.55 2.64
N ASN A 233 1.19 23.40 3.29
CA ASN A 233 0.19 22.92 4.26
C ASN A 233 0.62 23.21 5.69
N ILE A 234 -0.37 23.64 6.51
CA ILE A 234 -0.18 23.97 7.92
C ILE A 234 -1.15 23.16 8.75
N ALA A 235 -0.66 22.52 9.81
CA ALA A 235 -1.49 22.00 10.89
C ALA A 235 -1.68 23.09 11.94
N LEU A 236 -2.93 23.52 12.13
CA LEU A 236 -3.32 24.51 13.14
C LEU A 236 -4.22 23.85 14.19
N ALA A 237 -3.78 23.80 15.45
CA ALA A 237 -4.63 23.46 16.58
C ALA A 237 -4.81 24.68 17.49
N LEU A 238 -6.05 24.90 17.93
CA LEU A 238 -6.44 26.02 18.81
C LEU A 238 -6.87 25.47 20.17
N GLU A 239 -6.68 26.24 21.22
CA GLU A 239 -7.17 25.96 22.56
C GLU A 239 -8.56 26.57 22.77
N GLY A 240 -9.54 25.76 23.22
CA GLY A 240 -10.90 26.22 23.54
C GLY A 240 -11.73 26.68 22.34
N ASP A 241 -12.77 27.48 22.63
CA ASP A 241 -13.75 27.97 21.63
C ASP A 241 -13.27 29.14 20.74
N GLY A 242 -11.96 29.32 20.55
CA GLY A 242 -11.34 30.38 19.75
C GLY A 242 -11.74 30.40 18.25
N MET A 243 -12.71 29.60 17.84
CA MET A 243 -13.18 29.43 16.46
C MET A 243 -13.81 30.64 15.82
N GLN A 244 -14.52 31.52 16.59
CA GLN A 244 -15.29 32.61 15.99
C GLN A 244 -14.43 33.66 15.29
N GLY A 245 -13.26 34.00 15.86
CA GLY A 245 -12.30 34.91 15.23
C GLY A 245 -11.51 34.32 14.08
N VAL A 246 -11.19 33.01 14.17
CA VAL A 246 -10.34 32.30 13.20
C VAL A 246 -11.12 31.90 11.94
N ALA A 247 -12.41 31.60 12.06
CA ALA A 247 -13.23 31.16 10.92
C ALA A 247 -13.25 32.16 9.75
N SER A 248 -13.19 33.46 10.02
CA SER A 248 -13.12 34.50 8.98
C SER A 248 -11.73 34.50 8.29
N ILE A 249 -10.68 34.25 9.06
CA ILE A 249 -9.29 34.18 8.56
C ILE A 249 -9.11 32.94 7.67
N LEU A 250 -9.67 31.81 8.08
CA LEU A 250 -9.61 30.56 7.30
C LEU A 250 -10.42 30.60 6.00
N ARG A 251 -11.36 31.57 5.86
CA ARG A 251 -12.12 31.83 4.62
C ARG A 251 -11.46 32.87 3.71
N ASP A 252 -10.40 33.53 4.16
CA ASP A 252 -9.69 34.54 3.35
C ASP A 252 -8.87 33.84 2.25
N GLN A 253 -9.40 33.85 1.03
CA GLN A 253 -8.79 33.21 -0.12
C GLN A 253 -7.42 33.81 -0.54
N SER A 254 -7.06 34.98 -0.01
CA SER A 254 -5.73 35.55 -0.22
C SER A 254 -4.65 34.85 0.60
N LEU A 255 -5.01 34.19 1.70
CA LEU A 255 -4.12 33.47 2.62
C LEU A 255 -4.33 31.96 2.55
N VAL A 256 -5.58 31.52 2.49
CA VAL A 256 -6.00 30.12 2.62
C VAL A 256 -6.74 29.70 1.36
N LYS A 257 -6.21 28.69 0.67
CA LYS A 257 -6.88 28.08 -0.47
C LYS A 257 -7.96 27.10 -0.02
N ARG A 258 -7.66 26.31 1.03
CA ARG A 258 -8.55 25.31 1.62
C ARG A 258 -8.20 25.10 3.08
N ALA A 259 -9.21 24.88 3.91
CA ALA A 259 -9.05 24.46 5.30
C ALA A 259 -10.01 23.31 5.59
N ASP A 260 -9.47 22.16 6.02
CA ASP A 260 -10.19 20.96 6.39
C ASP A 260 -10.08 20.74 7.91
N ASP A 261 -11.20 20.46 8.56
CA ASP A 261 -11.25 20.13 10.00
C ASP A 261 -11.10 18.61 10.17
N SER A 262 -10.01 18.17 10.80
CA SER A 262 -9.73 16.75 11.08
C SER A 262 -10.06 16.35 12.54
N ASN A 263 -10.99 17.04 13.22
CA ASN A 263 -11.41 16.84 14.60
C ASN A 263 -10.33 17.08 15.69
N ARG A 264 -9.07 17.22 15.33
CA ARG A 264 -7.96 17.50 16.25
C ARG A 264 -7.20 18.75 15.91
N PHE A 265 -7.18 19.14 14.64
CA PHE A 265 -6.51 20.32 14.11
C PHE A 265 -7.08 20.64 12.72
N PHE A 266 -6.90 21.88 12.28
CA PHE A 266 -7.17 22.28 10.91
C PHE A 266 -5.97 21.96 10.03
N GLU A 267 -6.20 21.29 8.91
CA GLU A 267 -5.25 21.21 7.82
C GLU A 267 -5.53 22.35 6.84
N ILE A 268 -4.57 23.27 6.73
CA ILE A 268 -4.70 24.49 5.94
C ILE A 268 -3.79 24.40 4.73
N GLU A 269 -4.35 24.39 3.54
CA GLU A 269 -3.61 24.60 2.30
C GLU A 269 -3.51 26.12 2.04
N MET A 270 -2.28 26.65 2.05
CA MET A 270 -2.03 28.08 1.81
C MET A 270 -2.31 28.48 0.37
N ALA A 271 -2.79 29.70 0.16
CA ALA A 271 -2.92 30.27 -1.17
C ALA A 271 -1.53 30.44 -1.84
N PRO A 272 -1.45 30.40 -3.19
CA PRO A 272 -0.21 30.62 -3.91
C PRO A 272 0.44 31.98 -3.54
N GLY A 273 1.70 31.91 -3.02
CA GLY A 273 2.44 33.12 -2.62
C GLY A 273 2.09 33.67 -1.23
N ALA A 274 1.10 33.11 -0.54
CA ALA A 274 0.78 33.50 0.82
C ALA A 274 1.89 33.11 1.81
N ASP A 275 2.15 33.96 2.80
CA ASP A 275 3.16 33.75 3.82
C ASP A 275 2.54 33.12 5.08
N PRO A 276 3.02 31.96 5.54
CA PRO A 276 2.55 31.31 6.77
C PRO A 276 2.65 32.19 8.02
N GLN A 277 3.67 33.04 8.09
CA GLN A 277 3.86 33.95 9.23
C GLN A 277 2.75 35.01 9.30
N THR A 278 2.26 35.46 8.16
CA THR A 278 1.13 36.38 8.08
C THR A 278 -0.16 35.73 8.57
N LEU A 279 -0.39 34.44 8.21
CA LEU A 279 -1.52 33.68 8.72
C LEU A 279 -1.44 33.52 10.25
N LEU A 280 -0.29 33.10 10.78
CA LEU A 280 -0.08 32.93 12.22
C LEU A 280 -0.33 34.24 12.96
N ARG A 281 0.21 35.38 12.47
CA ARG A 281 0.03 36.71 13.09
C ARG A 281 -1.44 37.07 13.18
N ARG A 282 -2.21 36.95 12.10
CA ARG A 282 -3.64 37.24 12.10
C ARG A 282 -4.44 36.38 13.07
N ILE A 283 -4.09 35.08 13.17
CA ILE A 283 -4.72 34.15 14.12
C ILE A 283 -4.46 34.61 15.55
N VAL A 284 -3.22 34.95 15.90
CA VAL A 284 -2.88 35.46 17.23
C VAL A 284 -3.54 36.81 17.53
N GLU A 285 -3.56 37.73 16.56
CA GLU A 285 -4.23 39.04 16.68
C GLU A 285 -5.74 38.92 16.86
N SER A 286 -6.37 37.83 16.38
CA SER A 286 -7.80 37.56 16.62
C SER A 286 -8.11 37.13 18.07
N GLY A 287 -7.09 36.99 18.92
CA GLY A 287 -7.21 36.55 20.31
C GLY A 287 -7.29 35.01 20.48
N ALA A 288 -7.07 34.24 19.43
CA ALA A 288 -7.06 32.80 19.53
C ALA A 288 -5.77 32.27 20.20
N SER A 289 -5.90 31.29 21.09
CA SER A 289 -4.78 30.59 21.70
C SER A 289 -4.34 29.46 20.78
N VAL A 290 -3.13 29.58 20.24
CA VAL A 290 -2.56 28.60 19.30
C VAL A 290 -1.79 27.51 20.08
N GLN A 291 -2.26 26.26 20.03
CA GLN A 291 -1.56 25.11 20.58
C GLN A 291 -0.55 24.52 19.61
N ARG A 292 -0.87 24.54 18.30
CA ARG A 292 -0.01 23.99 17.26
C ARG A 292 -0.10 24.86 16.01
N PHE A 293 1.04 25.21 15.46
CA PHE A 293 1.18 25.79 14.13
C PHE A 293 2.44 25.21 13.50
N GLU A 294 2.25 24.26 12.61
CA GLU A 294 3.33 23.49 12.05
C GLU A 294 3.15 23.36 10.55
N MET A 295 4.22 23.61 9.80
CA MET A 295 4.23 23.30 8.36
C MET A 295 4.28 21.80 8.19
N ILE A 296 3.28 21.24 7.56
CA ILE A 296 3.15 19.80 7.31
C ILE A 296 3.19 19.53 5.81
N GLN A 297 3.71 18.36 5.48
CA GLN A 297 3.59 17.83 4.13
C GLN A 297 2.20 17.20 3.96
N PRO A 298 1.57 17.31 2.77
CA PRO A 298 0.30 16.66 2.51
C PRO A 298 0.44 15.14 2.61
N SER A 299 -0.64 14.48 2.99
CA SER A 299 -0.71 13.03 2.90
C SER A 299 -0.78 12.56 1.45
N LEU A 300 -0.36 11.32 1.17
CA LEU A 300 -0.54 10.72 -0.16
C LEU A 300 -2.01 10.74 -0.60
N HIS A 301 -2.94 10.64 0.36
CA HIS A 301 -4.37 10.73 0.09
C HIS A 301 -4.79 12.12 -0.43
N GLN A 302 -4.30 13.18 0.19
CA GLN A 302 -4.55 14.55 -0.26
C GLN A 302 -3.96 14.81 -1.65
N ILE A 303 -2.73 14.34 -1.89
CA ILE A 303 -2.07 14.45 -3.21
C ILE A 303 -2.89 13.71 -4.27
N PHE A 304 -3.40 12.52 -3.96
CA PHE A 304 -4.27 11.76 -4.85
C PHE A 304 -5.55 12.54 -5.19
N LEU A 305 -6.24 13.08 -4.18
CA LEU A 305 -7.46 13.88 -4.39
C LEU A 305 -7.21 15.13 -5.26
N GLN A 306 -6.07 15.77 -5.08
CA GLN A 306 -5.69 16.93 -5.92
C GLN A 306 -5.46 16.55 -7.39
N LYS A 307 -4.82 15.37 -7.64
CA LYS A 307 -4.47 14.92 -8.99
C LYS A 307 -5.65 14.33 -9.76
N VAL A 308 -6.52 13.59 -9.09
CA VAL A 308 -7.62 12.83 -9.73
C VAL A 308 -8.95 13.61 -9.70
N GLY A 309 -9.08 14.61 -8.78
CA GLY A 309 -10.29 15.38 -8.58
C GLY A 309 -11.38 14.62 -7.80
N ALA A 310 -12.33 15.38 -7.21
CA ALA A 310 -13.42 14.80 -6.40
C ALA A 310 -14.33 13.82 -7.19
N GLN A 311 -14.51 14.04 -8.51
CA GLN A 311 -15.33 13.18 -9.37
C GLN A 311 -14.73 11.77 -9.61
N GLY A 312 -13.42 11.60 -9.49
CA GLY A 312 -12.76 10.30 -9.65
C GLY A 312 -12.89 9.38 -8.43
N VAL A 313 -13.32 9.92 -7.29
CA VAL A 313 -13.44 9.17 -6.02
C VAL A 313 -14.85 8.58 -5.85
N GLU A 314 -15.90 9.31 -6.26
CA GLU A 314 -17.29 8.85 -6.08
C GLU A 314 -17.65 7.64 -6.97
N GLU A 315 -17.16 7.58 -8.21
CA GLU A 315 -17.41 6.44 -9.11
C GLU A 315 -16.70 5.15 -8.67
N GLY A 316 -15.57 5.26 -7.93
CA GLY A 316 -14.84 4.09 -7.41
C GLY A 316 -15.42 3.52 -6.10
N MET A 317 -16.25 4.28 -5.37
CA MET A 317 -16.86 3.84 -4.11
C MET A 317 -18.27 3.23 -4.30
N THR A 318 -18.94 3.49 -5.40
CA THR A 318 -20.34 3.02 -5.65
C THR A 318 -20.46 1.74 -6.48
N GLY A 319 -19.37 1.19 -6.96
CA GLY A 319 -19.37 -0.03 -7.74
C GLY A 319 -19.18 -1.28 -6.89
N HIS A 320 -20.20 -1.73 -6.16
CA HIS A 320 -20.67 -3.13 -6.07
C HIS A 320 -21.70 -3.24 -4.94
N GLY A 321 -23.00 -3.35 -5.37
CA GLY A 321 -23.99 -4.06 -4.60
C GLY A 321 -23.93 -5.55 -4.94
#